data_f3fb54b7b42de5253278af17cc919945
#
_entry.id   f3fb54b7b42de5253278af17cc919945
#
_cell.length_a   1.000
_cell.length_b   1.000
_cell.length_c   1.000
_cell.angle_alpha   90.00
_cell.angle_beta   90.00
_cell.angle_gamma   90.00
#
_symmetry.space_group_name_H-M   'P 1'
#
loop_
_entity.id
_entity.type
_entity.pdbx_description
1 polymer ?
#
loop_
_entity_poly.entity_id
_entity_poly.type
_entity_poly.pdbx_seq_one_letter_code
_entity_poly.pdbx_strand_id
1 'polypeptide(L)' 'IEVLKEIMSMNNLSQQKLADILGVNQTTVSQWLLGRKKPGYDSIMLIYEKFDIEPNELFGIER' A
#
# COMPACT_ATOMS: atom_id res chain seq x y z
N ILE A 1 -4.73 3.17 6.03
CA ILE A 1 -5.46 2.37 5.03
C ILE A 1 -5.41 0.91 5.42
N GLU A 2 -6.59 0.33 5.63
CA GLU A 2 -6.66 -1.03 6.17
C GLU A 2 -6.18 -2.07 5.17
N VAL A 3 -6.48 -1.87 3.89
CA VAL A 3 -6.01 -2.82 2.88
C VAL A 3 -4.50 -2.87 2.85
N LEU A 4 -3.86 -1.73 3.00
CA LEU A 4 -2.41 -1.67 3.00
C LEU A 4 -1.84 -2.43 4.19
N LYS A 5 -2.47 -2.28 5.36
CA LYS A 5 -2.05 -3.03 6.54
C LYS A 5 -2.22 -4.53 6.34
N GLU A 6 -3.29 -4.94 5.69
CA GLU A 6 -3.51 -6.35 5.40
C GLU A 6 -2.45 -6.90 4.47
N ILE A 7 -2.09 -6.14 3.44
CA ILE A 7 -1.04 -6.55 2.51
C ILE A 7 0.27 -6.78 3.27
N MET A 8 0.60 -5.85 4.15
CA MET A 8 1.82 -5.96 4.92
C MET A 8 1.80 -7.19 5.83
N SER A 9 0.67 -7.43 6.46
CA SER A 9 0.52 -8.56 7.36
C SER A 9 0.63 -9.88 6.61
N MET A 10 -0.07 -9.99 5.49
CA MET A 10 -0.10 -11.24 4.72
C MET A 10 1.27 -11.58 4.13
N ASN A 11 2.07 -10.56 3.87
CA ASN A 11 3.38 -10.75 3.26
C ASN A 11 4.53 -10.58 4.24
N ASN A 12 4.22 -10.43 5.53
CA ASN A 12 5.25 -10.24 6.56
C ASN A 12 6.15 -9.06 6.25
N LEU A 13 5.57 -7.95 5.86
CA LEU A 13 6.33 -6.77 5.47
C LEU A 13 6.37 -5.76 6.59
N SER A 14 7.55 -5.19 6.84
CA SER A 14 7.69 -4.01 7.65
C SER A 14 7.44 -2.78 6.78
N GLN A 15 7.31 -1.62 7.41
CA GLN A 15 7.16 -0.37 6.66
C GLN A 15 8.36 -0.11 5.77
N GLN A 16 9.55 -0.40 6.29
CA GLN A 16 10.77 -0.21 5.51
C GLN A 16 10.78 -1.12 4.28
N LYS A 17 10.39 -2.37 4.48
CA LYS A 17 10.39 -3.32 3.37
C LYS A 17 9.37 -2.90 2.31
N LEU A 18 8.19 -2.49 2.73
CA LEU A 18 7.19 -2.03 1.78
C LEU A 18 7.68 -0.80 1.03
N ALA A 19 8.32 0.12 1.74
CA ALA A 19 8.88 1.30 1.10
C ALA A 19 9.92 0.94 0.06
N ASP A 20 10.77 -0.04 0.39
CA ASP A 20 11.79 -0.50 -0.55
C ASP A 20 11.15 -1.09 -1.81
N ILE A 21 10.13 -1.89 -1.64
CA ILE A 21 9.44 -2.52 -2.77
C ILE A 21 8.82 -1.46 -3.68
N LEU A 22 8.23 -0.44 -3.09
CA LEU A 22 7.54 0.61 -3.85
C LEU A 22 8.47 1.72 -4.31
N GLY A 23 9.71 1.73 -3.82
CA GLY A 23 10.65 2.78 -4.21
C GLY A 23 10.34 4.14 -3.59
N VAL A 24 9.75 4.15 -2.40
CA VAL A 24 9.44 5.38 -1.68
C VAL A 24 10.13 5.36 -0.32
N ASN A 25 10.06 6.49 0.38
CA ASN A 25 10.63 6.59 1.71
C ASN A 25 9.74 5.90 2.73
N GLN A 26 10.37 5.37 3.78
CA GLN A 26 9.60 4.76 4.86
C GLN A 26 8.64 5.76 5.50
N THR A 27 9.05 7.02 5.60
CA THR A 27 8.19 8.06 6.14
C THR A 27 6.90 8.19 5.35
N THR A 28 6.98 8.04 4.03
CA THR A 28 5.81 8.09 3.16
C THR A 28 4.84 6.97 3.52
N VAL A 29 5.35 5.76 3.65
CA VAL A 29 4.51 4.62 4.02
C VAL A 29 3.89 4.84 5.39
N SER A 30 4.67 5.34 6.32
CA SER A 30 4.18 5.62 7.66
C SER A 30 3.02 6.59 7.64
N GLN A 31 3.10 7.63 6.83
CA GLN A 31 2.03 8.62 6.75
C GLN A 31 0.76 8.04 6.11
N TRP A 32 0.92 7.14 5.16
CA TRP A 32 -0.23 6.43 4.61
C TRP A 32 -0.93 5.61 5.69
N LEU A 33 -0.16 4.89 6.49
CA LEU A 33 -0.71 4.01 7.52
C LEU A 33 -1.37 4.82 8.64
N LEU A 34 -0.87 6.01 8.90
CA LEU A 34 -1.46 6.89 9.91
C LEU A 34 -2.66 7.66 9.38
N GLY A 35 -2.92 7.58 8.09
CA GLY A 35 -4.04 8.29 7.50
C GLY A 35 -3.79 9.75 7.26
N ARG A 36 -2.54 10.19 7.36
CA ARG A 36 -2.17 11.60 7.17
C ARG A 36 -2.06 11.98 5.72
N LYS A 37 -1.69 11.01 4.88
CA LYS A 37 -1.59 11.20 3.44
C LYS A 37 -2.13 9.97 2.76
N LYS A 38 -2.62 10.16 1.55
CA LYS A 38 -3.09 9.05 0.72
C LYS A 38 -2.06 8.74 -0.34
N PRO A 39 -1.89 7.46 -0.70
CA PRO A 39 -1.00 7.11 -1.82
C PRO A 39 -1.50 7.77 -3.09
N GLY A 40 -0.57 8.28 -3.88
CA GLY A 40 -0.91 8.81 -5.18
C GLY A 40 -1.25 7.71 -6.16
N TYR A 41 -1.71 8.12 -7.34
CA TYR A 41 -2.11 7.16 -8.36
C TYR A 41 -0.96 6.22 -8.73
N ASP A 42 0.24 6.78 -8.90
CA ASP A 42 1.40 5.96 -9.27
C ASP A 42 1.71 4.93 -8.21
N SER A 43 1.62 5.33 -6.94
CA SER A 43 1.89 4.40 -5.84
C SER A 43 0.84 3.30 -5.79
N ILE A 44 -0.41 3.65 -6.01
CA ILE A 44 -1.49 2.68 -6.03
C ILE A 44 -1.28 1.66 -7.14
N MET A 45 -0.90 2.12 -8.31
CA MET A 45 -0.66 1.22 -9.44
C MET A 45 0.52 0.29 -9.16
N LEU A 46 1.55 0.80 -8.47
CA LEU A 46 2.67 -0.04 -8.09
C LEU A 46 2.24 -1.12 -7.10
N ILE A 47 1.35 -0.78 -6.18
CA ILE A 47 0.85 -1.76 -5.22
C ILE A 47 0.08 -2.86 -5.96
N TYR A 48 -0.77 -2.49 -6.91
CA TYR A 48 -1.48 -3.49 -7.71
C TYR A 48 -0.50 -4.44 -8.40
N GLU A 49 0.53 -3.85 -8.99
CA GLU A 49 1.48 -4.60 -9.79
C GLU A 49 2.33 -5.53 -8.95
N LYS A 50 2.82 -5.01 -7.82
CA LYS A 50 3.74 -5.77 -6.99
C LYS A 50 3.06 -6.87 -6.19
N PHE A 51 1.79 -6.67 -5.84
CA PHE A 51 1.08 -7.61 -4.98
C PHE A 51 -0.08 -8.29 -5.67
N ASP A 52 -0.25 -8.03 -6.96
CA ASP A 52 -1.26 -8.71 -7.79
C ASP A 52 -2.66 -8.55 -7.19
N ILE A 53 -3.02 -7.31 -6.87
CA ILE A 53 -4.28 -6.99 -6.22
C ILE A 53 -5.22 -6.36 -7.24
N GLU A 54 -6.49 -6.73 -7.17
CA GLU A 54 -7.48 -6.12 -8.03
C GLU A 54 -7.84 -4.73 -7.54
N PRO A 55 -8.07 -3.78 -8.46
CA PRO A 55 -8.34 -2.41 -8.06
C PRO A 55 -9.49 -2.23 -7.10
N ASN A 56 -10.57 -2.97 -7.29
CA ASN A 56 -11.72 -2.82 -6.41
C ASN A 56 -11.44 -3.31 -4.99
N GLU A 57 -10.50 -4.23 -4.83
CA GLU A 57 -10.12 -4.65 -3.48
C GLU A 57 -9.41 -3.52 -2.75
N LEU A 58 -8.49 -2.85 -3.45
CA LEU A 58 -7.70 -1.80 -2.81
C LEU A 58 -8.56 -0.58 -2.48
N PHE A 59 -9.49 -0.24 -3.35
CA PHE A 59 -10.34 0.91 -3.15
C PHE A 59 -11.59 0.59 -2.34
N GLY A 60 -11.84 -0.69 -2.08
CA GLY A 60 -13.04 -1.08 -1.36
C GLY A 60 -14.31 -0.93 -2.16
N ILE A 61 -14.21 -1.00 -3.47
CA ILE A 61 -15.37 -0.86 -4.34
C ILE A 61 -16.07 -2.21 -4.41
N GLU A 62 -17.38 -2.19 -4.24
CA GLU A 62 -18.20 -3.37 -4.36
C GLU A 62 -19.05 -3.31 -5.60
N ARG A 63 -19.35 -4.46 -6.13
CA ARG A 63 -20.25 -4.53 -7.28
C ARG A 63 -21.53 -5.20 -6.94
#